data_af240e893f3ef8e42a973ac578fa5c54
#
_entry.id   af240e893f3ef8e42a973ac578fa5c54
#
_cell.length_a   1.000
_cell.length_b   1.000
_cell.length_c   1.000
_cell.angle_alpha   90.00
_cell.angle_beta   90.00
_cell.angle_gamma   90.00
#
_symmetry.space_group_name_H-M   'P 1'
#
loop_
_entity.id
_entity.type
_entity.pdbx_description
1 polymer ?
#
loop_
_entity_poly.entity_id
_entity_poly.type
_entity_poly.pdbx_seq_one_letter_code
_entity_poly.pdbx_strand_id
1 'polypeptide(L)'
;MAGIDACRKVVCDEEIDWECDVRRNYQTENAGCDPSNFNAQKWAFSLNDKCVIFEDDSIPSVTFIRFCKEMLDRYEHDERIVMIEGFNTDEITPDIPYDYFFTTVFSIWGWASWRRVIDQWDEHYTFLDDEYNMHQLEALVKERKYQKNFVKVFQYHRSTGKAYYETIFRASNLFNSGLSIMPRVNMINNIGATGDGVHIAGTNDDMPKGIRRLFTMGRYELKFPLKHPKYVIENVEYKERMFRVMGWDHPWIKIGRSLEELWINLRKGNFKRIISAVTNRLRIWAGKTKWN
;
A
#
# COMPACT_ATOMS: atom_id res chain seq x y z
N MET A 1 22.80 -17.88 2.51
CA MET A 1 23.85 -16.91 2.89
C MET A 1 24.28 -16.07 1.70
N ALA A 2 24.66 -16.62 0.56
CA ALA A 2 25.14 -15.83 -0.59
C ALA A 2 24.19 -14.71 -1.06
N GLY A 3 22.87 -14.89 -1.02
CA GLY A 3 21.90 -13.85 -1.38
C GLY A 3 21.83 -12.71 -0.39
N ILE A 4 21.91 -13.00 0.92
CA ILE A 4 21.92 -11.98 1.98
C ILE A 4 23.18 -11.11 1.88
N ASP A 5 24.33 -11.73 1.64
CA ASP A 5 25.59 -11.01 1.49
C ASP A 5 25.59 -10.11 0.25
N ALA A 6 24.97 -10.56 -0.86
CA ALA A 6 24.80 -9.76 -2.05
C ALA A 6 23.90 -8.53 -1.81
N CYS A 7 22.75 -8.70 -1.10
CA CYS A 7 21.87 -7.59 -0.73
C CYS A 7 22.57 -6.59 0.19
N ARG A 8 23.32 -7.08 1.19
CA ARG A 8 24.08 -6.22 2.11
C ARG A 8 25.18 -5.43 1.40
N LYS A 9 25.78 -6.00 0.36
CA LYS A 9 26.81 -5.33 -0.45
C LYS A 9 26.27 -4.12 -1.21
N VAL A 10 25.03 -4.16 -1.69
CA VAL A 10 24.37 -3.04 -2.41
C VAL A 10 24.15 -1.81 -1.51
N VAL A 11 24.09 -2.01 -0.19
CA VAL A 11 23.88 -0.93 0.78
C VAL A 11 25.10 -0.72 1.71
N CYS A 12 26.29 -1.14 1.25
CA CYS A 12 27.53 -0.86 1.99
C CYS A 12 27.95 0.61 1.84
N ASP A 13 28.89 1.07 2.68
CA ASP A 13 29.28 2.48 2.71
C ASP A 13 29.95 2.92 1.41
N GLU A 14 30.60 2.03 0.71
CA GLU A 14 31.28 2.29 -0.56
C GLU A 14 30.29 2.60 -1.72
N GLU A 15 29.03 2.20 -1.59
CA GLU A 15 27.97 2.48 -2.59
C GLU A 15 27.23 3.79 -2.29
N ILE A 16 27.53 4.45 -1.16
CA ILE A 16 26.88 5.71 -0.72
C ILE A 16 27.84 6.86 -0.98
N ASP A 17 27.60 7.64 -2.02
CA ASP A 17 28.48 8.72 -2.49
C ASP A 17 28.07 10.13 -2.03
N TRP A 18 27.19 10.22 -1.02
CA TRP A 18 26.76 11.49 -0.42
C TRP A 18 26.88 11.47 1.08
N GLU A 19 27.02 12.64 1.70
CA GLU A 19 27.10 12.81 3.15
C GLU A 19 25.74 12.47 3.80
N CYS A 20 25.73 11.43 4.65
CA CYS A 20 24.57 11.01 5.42
C CYS A 20 24.96 10.16 6.64
N ASP A 21 24.02 10.04 7.61
CA ASP A 21 24.16 9.11 8.75
C ASP A 21 23.45 7.79 8.39
N VAL A 22 24.26 6.76 8.10
CA VAL A 22 23.77 5.45 7.70
C VAL A 22 23.49 4.59 8.93
N ARG A 23 22.23 4.21 9.12
CA ARG A 23 21.77 3.31 10.19
C ARG A 23 21.27 1.99 9.58
N ARG A 24 21.85 0.86 10.01
CA ARG A 24 21.48 -0.47 9.51
C ARG A 24 20.83 -1.30 10.60
N ASN A 25 19.66 -1.88 10.31
CA ASN A 25 18.92 -2.77 11.20
C ASN A 25 18.81 -4.15 10.56
N TYR A 26 19.86 -4.95 10.69
CA TYR A 26 19.88 -6.32 10.17
C TYR A 26 19.27 -7.28 11.18
N GLN A 27 18.22 -8.00 10.76
CA GLN A 27 17.60 -9.03 11.58
C GLN A 27 18.51 -10.28 11.62
N THR A 28 18.52 -10.97 12.77
CA THR A 28 19.26 -12.24 12.95
C THR A 28 18.48 -13.44 12.46
N GLU A 29 17.14 -13.33 12.41
CA GLU A 29 16.22 -14.36 11.99
C GLU A 29 15.23 -13.81 10.95
N ASN A 30 14.70 -14.69 10.10
CA ASN A 30 13.66 -14.33 9.15
C ASN A 30 12.29 -14.28 9.85
N ALA A 31 11.83 -13.08 10.18
CA ALA A 31 10.52 -12.86 10.80
C ALA A 31 9.36 -12.91 9.78
N GLY A 32 9.65 -12.99 8.49
CA GLY A 32 8.69 -12.87 7.38
C GLY A 32 8.47 -11.41 6.97
N CYS A 33 7.81 -11.19 5.83
CA CYS A 33 7.65 -9.88 5.21
C CYS A 33 6.97 -8.86 6.14
N ASP A 34 5.73 -9.17 6.59
CA ASP A 34 4.92 -8.19 7.33
C ASP A 34 5.51 -7.79 8.69
N PRO A 35 5.93 -8.73 9.58
CA PRO A 35 6.56 -8.34 10.84
C PRO A 35 7.88 -7.61 10.66
N SER A 36 8.67 -7.96 9.63
CA SER A 36 9.93 -7.27 9.33
C SER A 36 9.69 -5.83 8.93
N ASN A 37 8.72 -5.58 8.04
CA ASN A 37 8.32 -4.24 7.63
C ASN A 37 7.77 -3.41 8.81
N PHE A 38 6.89 -3.99 9.63
CA PHE A 38 6.37 -3.32 10.81
C PHE A 38 7.50 -2.89 11.75
N ASN A 39 8.39 -3.82 12.12
CA ASN A 39 9.50 -3.55 13.03
C ASN A 39 10.49 -2.54 12.46
N ALA A 40 10.81 -2.61 11.16
CA ALA A 40 11.70 -1.67 10.49
C ALA A 40 11.13 -0.25 10.52
N GLN A 41 9.85 -0.09 10.28
CA GLN A 41 9.17 1.21 10.30
C GLN A 41 9.11 1.77 11.74
N LYS A 42 8.70 0.97 12.74
CA LYS A 42 8.73 1.38 14.15
C LYS A 42 10.13 1.81 14.58
N TRP A 43 11.16 1.08 14.17
CA TRP A 43 12.55 1.43 14.43
C TRP A 43 12.96 2.74 13.76
N ALA A 44 12.67 2.93 12.47
CA ALA A 44 13.04 4.15 11.74
C ALA A 44 12.40 5.40 12.37
N PHE A 45 11.10 5.32 12.70
CA PHE A 45 10.37 6.41 13.35
C PHE A 45 10.74 6.59 14.83
N SER A 46 11.35 5.62 15.50
CA SER A 46 11.93 5.83 16.84
C SER A 46 13.17 6.71 16.81
N LEU A 47 13.88 6.75 15.68
CA LEU A 47 15.08 7.56 15.49
C LEU A 47 14.78 8.95 14.93
N ASN A 48 13.69 9.10 14.15
CA ASN A 48 13.37 10.32 13.42
C ASN A 48 11.88 10.64 13.54
N ASP A 49 11.53 11.93 13.55
CA ASP A 49 10.13 12.38 13.60
C ASP A 49 9.43 12.32 12.26
N LYS A 50 10.17 12.31 11.15
CA LYS A 50 9.71 12.29 9.77
C LYS A 50 10.54 11.28 8.98
N CYS A 51 9.88 10.38 8.25
CA CYS A 51 10.56 9.41 7.39
C CYS A 51 9.89 9.32 6.02
N VAL A 52 10.70 9.02 5.01
CA VAL A 52 10.25 8.54 3.70
C VAL A 52 10.59 7.06 3.61
N ILE A 53 9.61 6.24 3.24
CA ILE A 53 9.71 4.78 3.22
C ILE A 53 9.67 4.29 1.76
N PHE A 54 10.62 3.45 1.41
CA PHE A 54 10.65 2.72 0.15
C PHE A 54 10.81 1.23 0.40
N GLU A 55 10.21 0.44 -0.48
CA GLU A 55 10.52 -0.98 -0.64
C GLU A 55 11.63 -1.12 -1.70
N ASP A 56 12.32 -2.24 -1.72
CA ASP A 56 13.45 -2.52 -2.61
C ASP A 56 13.07 -2.62 -4.10
N ASP A 57 11.77 -2.77 -4.37
CA ASP A 57 11.18 -2.80 -5.72
C ASP A 57 10.48 -1.48 -6.11
N SER A 58 10.59 -0.44 -5.29
CA SER A 58 9.99 0.88 -5.54
C SER A 58 10.98 1.82 -6.22
N ILE A 59 10.60 2.35 -7.38
CA ILE A 59 11.41 3.32 -8.13
C ILE A 59 10.71 4.68 -8.09
N PRO A 60 11.22 5.66 -7.31
CA PRO A 60 10.65 7.00 -7.26
C PRO A 60 11.08 7.87 -8.45
N SER A 61 10.30 8.91 -8.76
CA SER A 61 10.75 10.05 -9.54
C SER A 61 11.73 10.90 -8.71
N VAL A 62 12.63 11.61 -9.39
CA VAL A 62 13.67 12.39 -8.70
C VAL A 62 13.07 13.46 -7.79
N THR A 63 11.98 14.08 -8.21
CA THR A 63 11.29 15.13 -7.44
C THR A 63 10.43 14.59 -6.29
N PHE A 64 10.27 13.28 -6.15
CA PHE A 64 9.43 12.71 -5.08
C PHE A 64 9.96 13.02 -3.68
N ILE A 65 11.28 12.92 -3.46
CA ILE A 65 11.88 13.25 -2.14
C ILE A 65 11.64 14.72 -1.79
N ARG A 66 11.79 15.61 -2.76
CA ARG A 66 11.51 17.04 -2.56
C ARG A 66 10.03 17.29 -2.27
N PHE A 67 9.13 16.58 -2.96
CA PHE A 67 7.70 16.62 -2.68
C PHE A 67 7.39 16.14 -1.26
N CYS A 68 7.93 15.00 -0.85
CA CYS A 68 7.76 14.48 0.52
C CYS A 68 8.26 15.49 1.56
N LYS A 69 9.47 16.05 1.37
CA LYS A 69 10.01 17.06 2.30
C LYS A 69 9.07 18.26 2.46
N GLU A 70 8.60 18.83 1.37
CA GLU A 70 7.72 20.00 1.40
C GLU A 70 6.37 19.68 2.06
N MET A 71 5.81 18.49 1.81
CA MET A 71 4.55 18.06 2.44
C MET A 71 4.73 17.72 3.92
N LEU A 72 5.83 17.04 4.29
CA LEU A 72 6.16 16.73 5.69
C LEU A 72 6.32 18.01 6.52
N ASP A 73 6.92 19.05 5.97
CA ASP A 73 7.10 20.33 6.67
C ASP A 73 5.78 21.13 6.72
N ARG A 74 5.02 21.14 5.61
CA ARG A 74 3.78 21.91 5.50
C ARG A 74 2.67 21.39 6.39
N TYR A 75 2.53 20.07 6.54
CA TYR A 75 1.44 19.42 7.27
C TYR A 75 1.89 18.77 8.58
N GLU A 76 3.04 19.17 9.12
CA GLU A 76 3.60 18.62 10.35
C GLU A 76 2.62 18.63 11.53
N HIS A 77 1.86 19.72 11.66
CA HIS A 77 0.91 19.95 12.76
C HIS A 77 -0.56 19.76 12.36
N ASP A 78 -0.83 19.26 11.15
CA ASP A 78 -2.20 18.96 10.73
C ASP A 78 -2.52 17.50 11.02
N GLU A 79 -3.21 17.24 12.15
CA GLU A 79 -3.57 15.90 12.61
C GLU A 79 -4.48 15.13 11.63
N ARG A 80 -5.13 15.83 10.68
CA ARG A 80 -5.93 15.19 9.64
C ARG A 80 -5.07 14.44 8.62
N ILE A 81 -3.80 14.85 8.46
CA ILE A 81 -2.90 14.28 7.46
C ILE A 81 -2.03 13.21 8.11
N VAL A 82 -2.11 12.01 7.57
CA VAL A 82 -1.44 10.83 8.12
C VAL A 82 -0.38 10.24 7.18
N MET A 83 -0.45 10.54 5.87
CA MET A 83 0.45 9.96 4.88
C MET A 83 0.66 10.90 3.70
N ILE A 84 1.84 10.83 3.11
CA ILE A 84 2.20 11.42 1.82
C ILE A 84 2.54 10.25 0.90
N GLU A 85 1.89 10.17 -0.25
CA GLU A 85 2.01 9.04 -1.17
C GLU A 85 2.75 9.43 -2.45
N GLY A 86 3.30 8.41 -3.11
CA GLY A 86 3.92 8.58 -4.42
C GLY A 86 3.17 7.86 -5.54
N PHE A 87 2.42 6.80 -5.21
CA PHE A 87 1.77 5.95 -6.19
C PHE A 87 0.32 6.37 -6.44
N ASN A 88 0.07 6.97 -7.61
CA ASN A 88 -1.26 7.42 -8.04
C ASN A 88 -1.87 6.42 -9.04
N THR A 89 -2.96 5.76 -8.65
CA THR A 89 -3.63 4.72 -9.47
C THR A 89 -4.29 5.25 -10.75
N ASP A 90 -4.58 6.54 -10.84
CA ASP A 90 -5.05 7.18 -12.08
C ASP A 90 -3.92 7.38 -13.09
N GLU A 91 -2.65 7.31 -12.65
CA GLU A 91 -1.44 7.74 -13.36
C GLU A 91 -1.34 9.27 -13.49
N ILE A 92 -2.36 9.90 -14.04
CA ILE A 92 -2.57 11.35 -14.02
C ILE A 92 -4.03 11.58 -13.64
N THR A 93 -4.27 12.13 -12.45
CA THR A 93 -5.63 12.44 -12.01
C THR A 93 -6.18 13.63 -12.79
N PRO A 94 -7.29 13.48 -13.51
CA PRO A 94 -7.87 14.56 -14.30
C PRO A 94 -8.48 15.64 -13.41
N ASP A 95 -8.66 16.82 -13.97
CA ASP A 95 -9.43 17.93 -13.40
C ASP A 95 -8.96 18.45 -12.03
N ILE A 96 -7.70 18.18 -11.67
CA ILE A 96 -7.06 18.73 -10.46
C ILE A 96 -6.26 19.98 -10.83
N PRO A 97 -6.65 21.20 -10.33
CA PRO A 97 -5.94 22.43 -10.62
C PRO A 97 -4.66 22.63 -9.78
N TYR A 98 -4.40 21.69 -8.85
CA TYR A 98 -3.29 21.68 -7.91
C TYR A 98 -2.30 20.55 -8.25
N ASP A 99 -1.15 20.54 -7.60
CA ASP A 99 -0.15 19.49 -7.82
C ASP A 99 -0.38 18.23 -6.97
N TYR A 100 -1.30 18.33 -6.01
CA TYR A 100 -1.74 17.22 -5.17
C TYR A 100 -3.16 17.44 -4.64
N PHE A 101 -3.73 16.42 -4.04
CA PHE A 101 -5.06 16.42 -3.40
C PHE A 101 -5.07 15.49 -2.19
N PHE A 102 -6.21 15.40 -1.49
CA PHE A 102 -6.38 14.58 -0.30
C PHE A 102 -7.36 13.45 -0.56
N THR A 103 -7.11 12.28 0.07
CA THR A 103 -7.95 11.10 -0.08
C THR A 103 -7.87 10.22 1.16
N THR A 104 -8.90 9.42 1.44
CA THR A 104 -8.90 8.41 2.52
C THR A 104 -8.31 7.06 2.09
N VAL A 105 -8.07 6.86 0.80
CA VAL A 105 -7.40 5.67 0.28
C VAL A 105 -5.90 5.89 0.23
N PHE A 106 -5.12 4.82 0.33
CA PHE A 106 -3.66 4.89 0.33
C PHE A 106 -3.02 3.70 -0.39
N SER A 107 -1.76 3.86 -0.74
CA SER A 107 -0.85 2.85 -1.25
C SER A 107 0.45 2.87 -0.44
N ILE A 108 1.11 1.72 -0.36
CA ILE A 108 2.36 1.56 0.39
C ILE A 108 3.61 1.61 -0.51
N TRP A 109 3.46 1.77 -1.81
CA TRP A 109 4.59 1.85 -2.74
C TRP A 109 5.19 3.26 -2.72
N GLY A 110 6.17 3.48 -1.84
CA GLY A 110 6.83 4.77 -1.66
C GLY A 110 5.92 5.83 -1.01
N TRP A 111 6.16 6.08 0.27
CA TRP A 111 5.35 6.98 1.08
C TRP A 111 6.16 7.67 2.16
N ALA A 112 5.60 8.71 2.77
CA ALA A 112 6.18 9.40 3.89
C ALA A 112 5.15 9.67 4.99
N SER A 113 5.61 9.79 6.23
CA SER A 113 4.75 10.07 7.39
C SER A 113 5.56 10.63 8.56
N TRP A 114 4.90 10.78 9.69
CA TRP A 114 5.42 11.31 10.94
C TRP A 114 5.36 10.27 12.06
N ARG A 115 6.26 10.36 13.03
CA ARG A 115 6.27 9.52 14.25
C ARG A 115 4.90 9.56 14.95
N ARG A 116 4.26 10.74 15.07
CA ARG A 116 2.93 10.91 15.69
C ARG A 116 1.86 9.98 15.12
N VAL A 117 1.96 9.60 13.84
CA VAL A 117 1.03 8.67 13.18
C VAL A 117 1.39 7.22 13.53
N ILE A 118 2.68 6.88 13.49
CA ILE A 118 3.15 5.52 13.75
C ILE A 118 3.00 5.12 15.23
N ASP A 119 3.07 6.09 16.13
CA ASP A 119 2.86 5.86 17.56
C ASP A 119 1.41 5.48 17.92
N GLN A 120 0.46 5.79 17.03
CA GLN A 120 -0.95 5.40 17.18
C GLN A 120 -1.27 3.99 16.66
N TRP A 121 -0.28 3.27 16.15
CA TRP A 121 -0.50 1.93 15.59
C TRP A 121 -0.80 0.90 16.67
N ASP A 122 -1.92 0.21 16.52
CA ASP A 122 -2.36 -0.88 17.39
C ASP A 122 -2.02 -2.25 16.74
N GLU A 123 -0.87 -2.78 17.07
CA GLU A 123 -0.36 -4.06 16.57
C GLU A 123 -1.15 -5.27 17.07
N HIS A 124 -1.94 -5.08 18.13
CA HIS A 124 -2.74 -6.14 18.74
C HIS A 124 -4.21 -6.12 18.29
N TYR A 125 -4.58 -5.17 17.43
CA TYR A 125 -5.96 -5.01 16.94
C TYR A 125 -6.98 -4.93 18.08
N THR A 126 -6.66 -4.21 19.18
CA THR A 126 -7.51 -4.12 20.37
C THR A 126 -8.83 -3.42 20.09
N PHE A 127 -8.88 -2.56 19.05
CA PHE A 127 -10.10 -1.90 18.59
C PHE A 127 -11.22 -2.89 18.20
N LEU A 128 -10.89 -4.15 17.87
CA LEU A 128 -11.89 -5.18 17.56
C LEU A 128 -12.76 -5.55 18.77
N ASP A 129 -12.34 -5.21 19.98
CA ASP A 129 -13.09 -5.45 21.22
C ASP A 129 -13.99 -4.25 21.60
N ASP A 130 -13.88 -3.13 20.87
CA ASP A 130 -14.69 -1.94 21.06
C ASP A 130 -15.89 -1.96 20.10
N GLU A 131 -17.02 -2.51 20.60
CA GLU A 131 -18.24 -2.68 19.81
C GLU A 131 -18.79 -1.34 19.28
N TYR A 132 -18.68 -0.26 20.06
CA TYR A 132 -19.15 1.05 19.62
C TYR A 132 -18.34 1.57 18.44
N ASN A 133 -17.02 1.61 18.56
CA ASN A 133 -16.16 2.11 17.50
C ASN A 133 -16.17 1.19 16.25
N MET A 134 -16.29 -0.12 16.44
CA MET A 134 -16.50 -1.04 15.32
C MET A 134 -17.82 -0.77 14.59
N HIS A 135 -18.90 -0.50 15.29
CA HIS A 135 -20.17 -0.10 14.68
C HIS A 135 -20.05 1.22 13.89
N GLN A 136 -19.35 2.23 14.46
CA GLN A 136 -19.11 3.50 13.76
C GLN A 136 -18.25 3.28 12.50
N LEU A 137 -17.19 2.48 12.59
CA LEU A 137 -16.35 2.12 11.45
C LEU A 137 -17.15 1.45 10.33
N GLU A 138 -18.03 0.52 10.69
CA GLU A 138 -18.91 -0.14 9.74
C GLU A 138 -19.91 0.83 9.09
N ALA A 139 -20.39 1.83 9.82
CA ALA A 139 -21.27 2.85 9.28
C ALA A 139 -20.54 3.86 8.37
N LEU A 140 -19.26 4.16 8.67
CA LEU A 140 -18.43 5.08 7.90
C LEU A 140 -18.12 4.53 6.49
N VAL A 141 -17.87 3.24 6.37
CA VAL A 141 -17.52 2.59 5.09
C VAL A 141 -18.77 2.09 4.40
N LYS A 142 -19.23 2.82 3.39
CA LYS A 142 -20.48 2.55 2.66
C LYS A 142 -20.39 1.33 1.74
N GLU A 143 -19.21 1.00 1.27
CA GLU A 143 -18.94 -0.12 0.35
C GLU A 143 -18.97 -1.45 1.10
N ARG A 144 -20.14 -2.08 1.15
CA ARG A 144 -20.42 -3.27 1.99
C ARG A 144 -19.47 -4.43 1.78
N LYS A 145 -19.03 -4.70 0.56
CA LYS A 145 -18.10 -5.80 0.28
C LYS A 145 -16.69 -5.47 0.75
N TYR A 146 -16.27 -4.24 0.62
CA TYR A 146 -15.01 -3.75 1.15
C TYR A 146 -15.02 -3.82 2.67
N GLN A 147 -16.05 -3.25 3.31
CA GLN A 147 -16.27 -3.29 4.76
C GLN A 147 -16.18 -4.71 5.32
N LYS A 148 -16.96 -5.66 4.78
CA LYS A 148 -16.92 -7.06 5.21
C LYS A 148 -15.57 -7.73 5.01
N ASN A 149 -14.82 -7.30 4.01
CA ASN A 149 -13.49 -7.84 3.74
C ASN A 149 -12.49 -7.35 4.77
N PHE A 150 -12.38 -6.05 5.04
CA PHE A 150 -11.36 -5.55 5.95
C PHE A 150 -11.59 -5.96 7.40
N VAL A 151 -12.85 -6.03 7.89
CA VAL A 151 -13.15 -6.56 9.23
C VAL A 151 -12.68 -8.00 9.37
N LYS A 152 -12.97 -8.86 8.38
CA LYS A 152 -12.48 -10.24 8.37
C LYS A 152 -10.95 -10.33 8.35
N VAL A 153 -10.29 -9.46 7.59
CA VAL A 153 -8.84 -9.41 7.51
C VAL A 153 -8.24 -8.99 8.86
N PHE A 154 -8.80 -7.97 9.52
CA PHE A 154 -8.37 -7.58 10.86
C PHE A 154 -8.52 -8.73 11.88
N GLN A 155 -9.67 -9.41 11.91
CA GLN A 155 -9.90 -10.56 12.76
C GLN A 155 -8.91 -11.70 12.49
N TYR A 156 -8.64 -11.97 11.22
CA TYR A 156 -7.66 -12.99 10.82
C TYR A 156 -6.25 -12.59 11.26
N HIS A 157 -5.79 -11.35 10.98
CA HIS A 157 -4.46 -10.88 11.36
C HIS A 157 -4.28 -10.93 12.89
N ARG A 158 -5.26 -10.46 13.66
CA ARG A 158 -5.25 -10.60 15.12
C ARG A 158 -5.07 -12.07 15.55
N SER A 159 -5.77 -13.02 14.91
CA SER A 159 -5.70 -14.43 15.25
C SER A 159 -4.33 -15.05 14.98
N THR A 160 -3.50 -14.47 14.13
CA THR A 160 -2.14 -14.95 13.84
C THR A 160 -1.12 -14.52 14.88
N GLY A 161 -1.42 -13.48 15.67
CA GLY A 161 -0.50 -12.85 16.60
C GLY A 161 0.67 -12.10 15.94
N LYS A 162 0.59 -11.87 14.61
CA LYS A 162 1.63 -11.15 13.84
C LYS A 162 1.19 -9.72 13.52
N ALA A 163 2.15 -8.79 13.48
CA ALA A 163 1.91 -7.43 13.06
C ALA A 163 1.93 -7.33 11.52
N TYR A 164 0.81 -6.92 10.93
CA TYR A 164 0.65 -6.65 9.51
C TYR A 164 0.48 -5.14 9.32
N TYR A 165 1.58 -4.44 9.03
CA TYR A 165 1.61 -2.98 9.07
C TYR A 165 0.56 -2.31 8.18
N GLU A 166 0.27 -2.85 7.00
CA GLU A 166 -0.73 -2.30 6.08
C GLU A 166 -2.13 -2.23 6.69
N THR A 167 -2.53 -3.28 7.39
CA THR A 167 -3.86 -3.34 8.02
C THR A 167 -3.91 -2.59 9.33
N ILE A 168 -2.81 -2.56 10.08
CA ILE A 168 -2.65 -1.73 11.28
C ILE A 168 -2.75 -0.25 10.90
N PHE A 169 -2.02 0.17 9.87
CA PHE A 169 -2.08 1.53 9.36
C PHE A 169 -3.47 1.90 8.82
N ARG A 170 -4.11 0.97 8.09
CA ARG A 170 -5.49 1.16 7.61
C ARG A 170 -6.47 1.37 8.76
N ALA A 171 -6.39 0.56 9.81
CA ALA A 171 -7.23 0.71 10.99
C ALA A 171 -7.00 2.07 11.66
N SER A 172 -5.74 2.43 11.92
CA SER A 172 -5.36 3.73 12.48
C SER A 172 -5.93 4.89 11.65
N ASN A 173 -5.80 4.85 10.32
CA ASN A 173 -6.36 5.85 9.42
C ASN A 173 -7.87 6.00 9.53
N LEU A 174 -8.58 4.88 9.51
CA LEU A 174 -10.04 4.88 9.54
C LEU A 174 -10.57 5.42 10.87
N PHE A 175 -10.00 4.98 12.01
CA PHE A 175 -10.43 5.44 13.33
C PHE A 175 -10.10 6.91 13.61
N ASN A 176 -9.05 7.42 13.02
CA ASN A 176 -8.63 8.83 13.19
C ASN A 176 -9.14 9.75 12.06
N SER A 177 -9.98 9.24 11.14
CA SER A 177 -10.48 10.00 9.97
C SER A 177 -9.34 10.63 9.16
N GLY A 178 -8.21 9.91 9.05
CA GLY A 178 -6.99 10.39 8.43
C GLY A 178 -7.10 10.51 6.91
N LEU A 179 -6.40 11.51 6.37
CA LEU A 179 -6.27 11.75 4.93
C LEU A 179 -4.83 11.54 4.48
N SER A 180 -4.67 10.94 3.32
CA SER A 180 -3.41 10.88 2.60
C SER A 180 -3.29 12.03 1.62
N ILE A 181 -2.07 12.56 1.43
CA ILE A 181 -1.73 13.47 0.33
C ILE A 181 -1.34 12.62 -0.87
N MET A 182 -2.08 12.78 -1.97
CA MET A 182 -1.82 12.10 -3.23
C MET A 182 -1.33 13.11 -4.28
N PRO A 183 -0.14 12.91 -4.88
CA PRO A 183 0.31 13.75 -5.98
C PRO A 183 -0.63 13.59 -7.19
N ARG A 184 -0.86 14.67 -7.94
CA ARG A 184 -1.72 14.64 -9.13
C ARG A 184 -1.24 13.67 -10.21
N VAL A 185 0.06 13.41 -10.26
CA VAL A 185 0.69 12.48 -11.20
C VAL A 185 1.37 11.34 -10.45
N ASN A 186 1.44 10.17 -11.07
CA ASN A 186 2.17 9.05 -10.48
C ASN A 186 3.67 9.35 -10.39
N MET A 187 4.24 9.18 -9.20
CA MET A 187 5.66 9.44 -8.93
C MET A 187 6.44 8.18 -8.54
N ILE A 188 5.77 7.03 -8.44
CA ILE A 188 6.39 5.75 -8.05
C ILE A 188 5.99 4.67 -9.03
N ASN A 189 6.96 3.84 -9.44
CA ASN A 189 6.71 2.56 -10.06
C ASN A 189 7.16 1.43 -9.14
N ASN A 190 6.43 0.31 -9.14
CA ASN A 190 6.84 -0.93 -8.50
C ASN A 190 7.29 -1.92 -9.59
N ILE A 191 8.51 -2.46 -9.46
CA ILE A 191 9.10 -3.42 -10.40
C ILE A 191 9.08 -4.86 -9.87
N GLY A 192 8.43 -5.13 -8.73
CA GLY A 192 8.39 -6.44 -8.07
C GLY A 192 7.58 -7.52 -8.79
N ALA A 193 6.94 -7.20 -9.94
CA ALA A 193 6.22 -8.17 -10.76
C ALA A 193 7.17 -9.01 -11.65
N THR A 194 8.21 -9.58 -11.04
CA THR A 194 9.26 -10.36 -11.72
C THR A 194 9.05 -11.88 -11.69
N GLY A 195 8.04 -12.36 -10.97
CA GLY A 195 7.75 -13.79 -10.77
C GLY A 195 8.31 -14.36 -9.47
N ASP A 196 9.28 -13.70 -8.84
CA ASP A 196 9.90 -14.10 -7.58
C ASP A 196 9.35 -13.32 -6.37
N GLY A 197 8.41 -12.41 -6.59
CA GLY A 197 7.80 -11.57 -5.55
C GLY A 197 6.92 -12.40 -4.59
N VAL A 198 6.96 -12.04 -3.30
CA VAL A 198 6.20 -12.71 -2.23
C VAL A 198 4.69 -12.57 -2.44
N HIS A 199 4.23 -11.41 -2.94
CA HIS A 199 2.81 -11.10 -3.13
C HIS A 199 2.30 -11.30 -4.56
N ILE A 200 3.20 -11.38 -5.55
CA ILE A 200 2.85 -11.47 -6.96
C ILE A 200 3.53 -12.70 -7.58
N ALA A 201 2.77 -13.78 -7.70
CA ALA A 201 3.23 -14.98 -8.39
C ALA A 201 3.04 -14.84 -9.90
N GLY A 202 4.07 -14.47 -10.63
CA GLY A 202 4.09 -14.35 -12.09
C GLY A 202 4.61 -13.01 -12.59
N THR A 203 4.74 -12.90 -13.90
CA THR A 203 5.18 -11.68 -14.58
C THR A 203 3.99 -10.77 -14.91
N ASN A 204 4.24 -9.55 -15.36
CA ASN A 204 3.21 -8.62 -15.83
C ASN A 204 2.27 -9.26 -16.90
N ASP A 205 2.78 -10.18 -17.71
CA ASP A 205 2.01 -10.88 -18.74
C ASP A 205 1.03 -11.95 -18.19
N ASP A 206 1.16 -12.30 -16.92
CA ASP A 206 0.27 -13.23 -16.23
C ASP A 206 -0.91 -12.52 -15.57
N MET A 207 -0.92 -11.19 -15.58
CA MET A 207 -1.92 -10.38 -14.90
C MET A 207 -3.04 -9.91 -15.85
N PRO A 208 -4.29 -9.84 -15.37
CA PRO A 208 -5.36 -9.13 -16.05
C PRO A 208 -4.94 -7.67 -16.37
N LYS A 209 -5.35 -7.17 -17.53
CA LYS A 209 -4.96 -5.85 -18.06
C LYS A 209 -5.12 -4.70 -17.05
N GLY A 210 -6.23 -4.70 -16.28
CA GLY A 210 -6.50 -3.65 -15.30
C GLY A 210 -5.54 -3.64 -14.10
N ILE A 211 -4.99 -4.80 -13.72
CA ILE A 211 -3.97 -4.91 -12.66
C ILE A 211 -2.58 -4.66 -13.24
N ARG A 212 -2.27 -5.26 -14.41
CA ARG A 212 -0.99 -5.06 -15.10
C ARG A 212 -0.70 -3.57 -15.33
N ARG A 213 -1.73 -2.77 -15.66
CA ARG A 213 -1.60 -1.32 -15.82
C ARG A 213 -0.90 -0.67 -14.63
N LEU A 214 -1.20 -1.07 -13.39
CA LEU A 214 -0.63 -0.49 -12.18
C LEU A 214 0.90 -0.64 -12.11
N PHE A 215 1.45 -1.69 -12.73
CA PHE A 215 2.90 -1.96 -12.80
C PHE A 215 3.58 -1.37 -14.04
N THR A 216 2.79 -0.86 -14.99
CA THR A 216 3.29 -0.36 -16.28
C THR A 216 2.95 1.10 -16.56
N MET A 217 2.40 1.80 -15.56
CA MET A 217 2.09 3.24 -15.64
C MET A 217 3.35 4.09 -15.82
N GLY A 218 3.18 5.26 -16.43
CA GLY A 218 4.21 6.29 -16.47
C GLY A 218 4.57 6.81 -15.07
N ARG A 219 5.78 7.31 -14.93
CA ARG A 219 6.27 8.01 -13.75
C ARG A 219 6.66 9.42 -14.16
N TYR A 220 6.22 10.40 -13.38
CA TYR A 220 6.30 11.81 -13.75
C TYR A 220 6.98 12.63 -12.68
N GLU A 221 7.56 13.76 -13.11
CA GLU A 221 8.18 14.75 -12.24
C GLU A 221 7.20 15.90 -11.95
N LEU A 222 7.19 16.40 -10.72
CA LEU A 222 6.49 17.62 -10.38
C LEU A 222 7.36 18.85 -10.64
N LYS A 223 6.72 19.93 -11.02
CA LYS A 223 7.36 21.23 -11.18
C LYS A 223 7.21 22.06 -9.90
N PHE A 224 8.28 22.75 -9.50
CA PHE A 224 8.29 23.61 -8.32
C PHE A 224 8.38 25.09 -8.73
N PRO A 225 7.75 26.01 -7.96
CA PRO A 225 7.02 25.78 -6.72
C PRO A 225 5.69 25.06 -6.96
N LEU A 226 5.24 24.28 -5.94
CA LEU A 226 3.97 23.54 -6.01
C LEU A 226 2.75 24.46 -5.88
N LYS A 227 1.67 24.09 -6.58
CA LYS A 227 0.36 24.70 -6.42
C LYS A 227 -0.43 23.92 -5.34
N HIS A 228 -0.61 24.55 -4.18
CA HIS A 228 -1.25 23.94 -3.04
C HIS A 228 -2.78 24.12 -3.06
N PRO A 229 -3.55 23.08 -2.67
CA PRO A 229 -4.97 23.22 -2.35
C PRO A 229 -5.18 24.21 -1.21
N LYS A 230 -6.21 25.04 -1.32
CA LYS A 230 -6.59 25.98 -0.25
C LYS A 230 -7.21 25.26 0.95
N TYR A 231 -7.92 24.16 0.70
CA TYR A 231 -8.67 23.44 1.70
C TYR A 231 -8.23 21.97 1.76
N VAL A 232 -8.21 21.41 2.97
CA VAL A 232 -8.00 19.98 3.20
C VAL A 232 -9.38 19.31 3.14
N ILE A 233 -9.72 18.76 1.99
CA ILE A 233 -10.98 18.07 1.73
C ILE A 233 -10.74 16.87 0.84
N GLU A 234 -11.42 15.74 1.12
CA GLU A 234 -11.27 14.52 0.36
C GLU A 234 -11.72 14.68 -1.10
N ASN A 235 -10.93 14.16 -2.03
CA ASN A 235 -11.34 13.90 -3.41
C ASN A 235 -12.08 12.55 -3.46
N VAL A 236 -13.40 12.59 -3.30
CA VAL A 236 -14.25 11.39 -3.27
C VAL A 236 -14.23 10.67 -4.62
N GLU A 237 -14.16 11.40 -5.73
CA GLU A 237 -14.14 10.82 -7.07
C GLU A 237 -12.89 9.97 -7.33
N TYR A 238 -11.73 10.38 -6.78
CA TYR A 238 -10.53 9.56 -6.84
C TYR A 238 -10.70 8.24 -6.06
N LYS A 239 -11.26 8.31 -4.85
CA LYS A 239 -11.58 7.12 -4.06
C LYS A 239 -12.49 6.16 -4.81
N GLU A 240 -13.55 6.66 -5.42
CA GLU A 240 -14.49 5.86 -6.22
C GLU A 240 -13.79 5.20 -7.42
N ARG A 241 -12.90 5.94 -8.13
CA ARG A 241 -12.11 5.38 -9.22
C ARG A 241 -11.15 4.30 -8.73
N MET A 242 -10.46 4.51 -7.61
CA MET A 242 -9.59 3.50 -7.02
C MET A 242 -10.37 2.25 -6.61
N PHE A 243 -11.53 2.40 -5.97
CA PHE A 243 -12.39 1.27 -5.61
C PHE A 243 -12.87 0.50 -6.85
N ARG A 244 -13.16 1.20 -7.93
CA ARG A 244 -13.47 0.59 -9.23
C ARG A 244 -12.26 -0.17 -9.80
N VAL A 245 -11.06 0.41 -9.77
CA VAL A 245 -9.83 -0.28 -10.17
C VAL A 245 -9.60 -1.52 -9.31
N MET A 246 -9.85 -1.49 -8.01
CA MET A 246 -9.73 -2.65 -7.13
C MET A 246 -10.93 -3.61 -7.23
N GLY A 247 -12.01 -3.19 -7.88
CA GLY A 247 -13.24 -3.97 -8.05
C GLY A 247 -14.10 -4.06 -6.78
N TRP A 248 -13.89 -3.16 -5.80
CA TRP A 248 -14.72 -3.08 -4.60
C TRP A 248 -16.13 -2.61 -4.99
N ASP A 249 -17.15 -3.40 -4.59
CA ASP A 249 -18.55 -3.24 -4.97
C ASP A 249 -18.86 -3.16 -6.48
N HIS A 250 -17.88 -3.55 -7.31
CA HIS A 250 -18.01 -3.68 -8.76
C HIS A 250 -17.88 -5.16 -9.19
N PRO A 251 -18.93 -6.00 -9.00
CA PRO A 251 -18.87 -7.44 -9.25
C PRO A 251 -18.54 -7.79 -10.70
N TRP A 252 -19.02 -7.01 -11.66
CA TRP A 252 -18.73 -7.23 -13.08
C TRP A 252 -17.27 -7.03 -13.44
N ILE A 253 -16.58 -6.10 -12.78
CA ILE A 253 -15.14 -5.91 -12.94
C ILE A 253 -14.38 -7.13 -12.41
N LYS A 254 -14.77 -7.65 -11.24
CA LYS A 254 -14.16 -8.87 -10.67
C LYS A 254 -14.41 -10.09 -11.55
N ILE A 255 -15.62 -10.24 -12.10
CA ILE A 255 -15.96 -11.33 -13.02
C ILE A 255 -15.13 -11.22 -14.31
N GLY A 256 -15.09 -10.03 -14.92
CA GLY A 256 -14.29 -9.78 -16.12
C GLY A 256 -12.82 -10.13 -15.94
N ARG A 257 -12.22 -9.71 -14.82
CA ARG A 257 -10.83 -10.08 -14.47
C ARG A 257 -10.66 -11.58 -14.30
N SER A 258 -11.59 -12.24 -13.63
CA SER A 258 -11.52 -13.70 -13.44
C SER A 258 -11.59 -14.45 -14.75
N LEU A 259 -12.39 -13.97 -15.72
CA LEU A 259 -12.46 -14.54 -17.05
C LEU A 259 -11.18 -14.27 -17.86
N GLU A 260 -10.64 -13.06 -17.77
CA GLU A 260 -9.36 -12.70 -18.38
C GLU A 260 -8.21 -13.53 -17.83
N GLU A 261 -8.12 -13.70 -16.50
CA GLU A 261 -7.12 -14.53 -15.83
C GLU A 261 -7.25 -16.01 -16.26
N LEU A 262 -8.48 -16.53 -16.32
CA LEU A 262 -8.73 -17.86 -16.84
C LEU A 262 -8.23 -18.03 -18.28
N TRP A 263 -8.54 -17.07 -19.16
CA TRP A 263 -8.11 -17.09 -20.54
C TRP A 263 -6.59 -17.03 -20.68
N ILE A 264 -5.91 -16.15 -19.92
CA ILE A 264 -4.44 -16.06 -19.88
C ILE A 264 -3.83 -17.41 -19.47
N ASN A 265 -4.34 -18.03 -18.40
CA ASN A 265 -3.82 -19.31 -17.91
C ASN A 265 -4.09 -20.47 -18.89
N LEU A 266 -5.25 -20.49 -19.57
CA LEU A 266 -5.55 -21.46 -20.61
C LEU A 266 -4.58 -21.33 -21.80
N ARG A 267 -4.36 -20.10 -22.30
CA ARG A 267 -3.46 -19.82 -23.42
C ARG A 267 -2.01 -20.23 -23.12
N LYS A 268 -1.58 -20.09 -21.84
CA LYS A 268 -0.21 -20.45 -21.40
C LYS A 268 -0.09 -21.91 -20.95
N GLY A 269 -1.16 -22.70 -20.98
CA GLY A 269 -1.14 -24.10 -20.52
C GLY A 269 -1.00 -24.27 -18.99
N ASN A 270 -1.28 -23.22 -18.20
CA ASN A 270 -1.13 -23.20 -16.75
C ASN A 270 -2.31 -23.91 -16.02
N PHE A 271 -2.61 -25.14 -16.41
CA PHE A 271 -3.76 -25.89 -15.85
C PHE A 271 -3.70 -26.07 -14.32
N LYS A 272 -2.49 -26.21 -13.75
CA LYS A 272 -2.31 -26.32 -12.29
C LYS A 272 -2.85 -25.07 -11.56
N ARG A 273 -2.60 -23.86 -12.09
CA ARG A 273 -3.13 -22.61 -11.54
C ARG A 273 -4.65 -22.56 -11.62
N ILE A 274 -5.23 -22.99 -12.75
CA ILE A 274 -6.69 -23.01 -12.94
C ILE A 274 -7.33 -23.95 -11.91
N ILE A 275 -6.83 -25.18 -11.77
CA ILE A 275 -7.33 -26.16 -10.80
C ILE A 275 -7.21 -25.63 -9.38
N SER A 276 -6.07 -25.04 -9.01
CA SER A 276 -5.85 -24.44 -7.70
C SER A 276 -6.85 -23.31 -7.42
N ALA A 277 -7.06 -22.39 -8.38
CA ALA A 277 -8.00 -21.28 -8.23
C ALA A 277 -9.44 -21.78 -8.06
N VAL A 278 -9.88 -22.77 -8.83
CA VAL A 278 -11.20 -23.38 -8.72
C VAL A 278 -11.35 -24.08 -7.35
N THR A 279 -10.37 -24.90 -6.98
CA THR A 279 -10.37 -25.62 -5.70
C THR A 279 -10.45 -24.68 -4.50
N ASN A 280 -9.67 -23.58 -4.53
CA ASN A 280 -9.70 -22.58 -3.47
C ASN A 280 -11.07 -21.87 -3.39
N ARG A 281 -11.68 -21.53 -4.52
CA ARG A 281 -13.04 -20.95 -4.54
C ARG A 281 -14.09 -21.91 -3.96
N LEU A 282 -14.00 -23.19 -4.31
CA LEU A 282 -14.91 -24.22 -3.76
C LEU A 282 -14.70 -24.41 -2.26
N ARG A 283 -13.46 -24.37 -1.79
CA ARG A 283 -13.14 -24.44 -0.34
C ARG A 283 -13.69 -23.23 0.41
N ILE A 284 -13.52 -22.01 -0.14
CA ILE A 284 -14.09 -20.79 0.44
C ILE A 284 -15.62 -20.89 0.51
N TRP A 285 -16.25 -21.34 -0.57
CA TRP A 285 -17.70 -21.51 -0.62
C TRP A 285 -18.20 -22.55 0.38
N ALA A 286 -17.45 -23.64 0.60
CA ALA A 286 -17.75 -24.68 1.58
C ALA A 286 -17.37 -24.29 3.03
N GLY A 287 -16.93 -23.04 3.30
CA GLY A 287 -16.52 -22.59 4.63
C GLY A 287 -15.26 -23.27 5.19
N LYS A 288 -14.47 -23.95 4.34
CA LYS A 288 -13.33 -24.79 4.73
C LYS A 288 -11.96 -24.12 4.59
N THR A 289 -11.89 -22.83 4.28
CA THR A 289 -10.61 -22.12 4.12
C THR A 289 -10.36 -21.17 5.27
N LYS A 290 -9.19 -21.34 5.89
CA LYS A 290 -8.50 -20.22 6.53
C LYS A 290 -8.03 -19.28 5.40
N TRP A 291 -8.23 -17.99 5.58
CA TRP A 291 -7.69 -16.98 4.69
C TRP A 291 -6.15 -17.07 4.74
N ASN A 292 -5.51 -17.33 3.62
CA ASN A 292 -4.08 -17.14 3.41
C ASN A 292 -3.89 -15.87 2.63
#